data_7768b8b7ba301185f5101ff606bcaea5
#
_entry.id   7768b8b7ba301185f5101ff606bcaea5
#
_cell.length_a   1.000
_cell.length_b   1.000
_cell.length_c   1.000
_cell.angle_alpha   90.00
_cell.angle_beta   90.00
_cell.angle_gamma   90.00
#
_symmetry.space_group_name_H-M   'P 1'
#
loop_
_entity.id
_entity.type
_entity.pdbx_description
1 polymer ?
#
loop_
_entity_poly.entity_id
_entity_poly.type
_entity_poly.pdbx_seq_one_letter_code
_entity_poly.pdbx_strand_id
1 'polypeptide(L)'
;MPMIRPISDLRNSANEISDFCRQTHEPVYITRNGTGDMVVVSIEEYERQQALIDLYAKLAAAEQEIATGAEGKDFLAVAHQLRERVHGAGL
;
A
#
# COMPACT_ATOMS: atom_id res chain seq x y z
N MET A 1 3.60 -3.18 16.10
CA MET A 1 2.86 -4.45 16.21
C MET A 1 1.56 -4.39 15.44
N PRO A 2 1.22 -5.42 14.66
CA PRO A 2 -0.06 -5.41 13.98
C PRO A 2 -1.22 -5.55 14.97
N MET A 3 -2.31 -4.86 14.70
CA MET A 3 -3.55 -4.99 15.46
C MET A 3 -4.31 -6.20 14.93
N ILE A 4 -4.61 -7.15 15.83
CA ILE A 4 -5.34 -8.36 15.49
C ILE A 4 -6.63 -8.39 16.31
N ARG A 5 -7.77 -8.51 15.64
CA ARG A 5 -9.09 -8.50 16.27
C ARG A 5 -9.94 -9.65 15.72
N PRO A 6 -10.79 -10.26 16.52
CA PRO A 6 -11.74 -11.26 16.02
C PRO A 6 -12.85 -10.61 15.19
N ILE A 7 -13.49 -11.40 14.32
CA ILE A 7 -14.53 -10.87 13.43
C ILE A 7 -15.72 -10.30 14.20
N SER A 8 -15.98 -10.78 15.39
CA SER A 8 -17.04 -10.23 16.24
C SER A 8 -16.81 -8.76 16.58
N ASP A 9 -15.55 -8.33 16.72
CA ASP A 9 -15.21 -6.93 16.98
C ASP A 9 -15.50 -6.05 15.77
N LEU A 10 -15.39 -6.58 14.56
CA LEU A 10 -15.77 -5.82 13.37
C LEU A 10 -17.26 -5.47 13.38
N ARG A 11 -18.09 -6.36 13.92
CA ARG A 11 -19.52 -6.11 14.06
C ARG A 11 -19.84 -5.17 15.23
N ASN A 12 -19.19 -5.39 16.38
CA ASN A 12 -19.55 -4.72 17.62
C ASN A 12 -18.79 -3.42 17.85
N SER A 13 -17.61 -3.28 17.27
CA SER A 13 -16.70 -2.14 17.46
C SER A 13 -16.20 -1.56 16.15
N ALA A 14 -17.08 -1.53 15.13
CA ALA A 14 -16.72 -1.07 13.79
C ALA A 14 -16.18 0.36 13.79
N ASN A 15 -16.80 1.26 14.59
CA ASN A 15 -16.37 2.65 14.66
C ASN A 15 -14.98 2.78 15.28
N GLU A 16 -14.70 2.00 16.30
CA GLU A 16 -13.37 1.98 16.95
C GLU A 16 -12.29 1.52 15.98
N ILE A 17 -12.57 0.45 15.23
CA ILE A 17 -11.65 -0.07 14.21
C ILE A 17 -11.45 0.96 13.10
N SER A 18 -12.52 1.59 12.65
CA SER A 18 -12.45 2.64 11.62
C SER A 18 -11.59 3.81 12.09
N ASP A 19 -11.80 4.28 13.32
CA ASP A 19 -11.02 5.39 13.87
C ASP A 19 -9.54 5.03 14.00
N PHE A 20 -9.24 3.82 14.45
CA PHE A 20 -7.86 3.35 14.54
C PHE A 20 -7.19 3.36 13.17
N CYS A 21 -7.85 2.81 12.15
CA CYS A 21 -7.28 2.75 10.80
C CYS A 21 -7.03 4.14 10.21
N ARG A 22 -7.95 5.08 10.47
CA ARG A 22 -7.80 6.45 9.96
C ARG A 22 -6.73 7.24 10.67
N GLN A 23 -6.57 7.04 11.98
CA GLN A 23 -5.60 7.80 12.78
C GLN A 23 -4.18 7.27 12.62
N THR A 24 -4.01 5.96 12.57
CA THR A 24 -2.69 5.34 12.56
C THR A 24 -2.20 4.97 11.18
N HIS A 25 -3.09 4.89 10.20
CA HIS A 25 -2.81 4.38 8.84
C HIS A 25 -2.30 2.95 8.85
N GLU A 26 -2.58 2.22 9.93
CA GLU A 26 -2.16 0.84 10.07
C GLU A 26 -3.33 -0.12 9.80
N PRO A 27 -3.05 -1.32 9.28
CA PRO A 27 -4.10 -2.30 9.05
C PRO A 27 -4.56 -2.95 10.36
N VAL A 28 -5.80 -3.43 10.36
CA VAL A 28 -6.33 -4.29 11.40
C VAL A 28 -6.59 -5.65 10.78
N TYR A 29 -5.95 -6.67 11.32
CA TYR A 29 -6.12 -8.04 10.84
C TYR A 29 -7.31 -8.67 11.55
N ILE A 30 -8.29 -9.12 10.78
CA ILE A 30 -9.51 -9.72 11.29
C ILE A 30 -9.38 -11.24 11.21
N THR A 31 -9.64 -11.91 12.32
CA THR A 31 -9.56 -13.37 12.39
C THR A 31 -10.95 -13.99 12.54
N ARG A 32 -11.09 -15.19 12.03
CA ARG A 32 -12.28 -16.02 12.22
C ARG A 32 -11.80 -17.39 12.70
N ASN A 33 -12.27 -17.80 13.88
CA ASN A 33 -11.85 -19.08 14.49
C ASN A 33 -10.33 -19.21 14.60
N GLY A 34 -9.66 -18.10 14.94
CA GLY A 34 -8.21 -18.09 15.11
C GLY A 34 -7.39 -18.04 13.83
N THR A 35 -8.06 -17.98 12.68
CA THR A 35 -7.39 -17.93 11.38
C THR A 35 -7.62 -16.56 10.73
N GLY A 36 -6.61 -16.04 10.05
CA GLY A 36 -6.74 -14.78 9.31
C GLY A 36 -7.84 -14.86 8.27
N ASP A 37 -8.77 -13.91 8.29
CA ASP A 37 -9.93 -13.89 7.41
C ASP A 37 -9.88 -12.68 6.47
N MET A 38 -9.62 -11.50 7.00
CA MET A 38 -9.58 -10.29 6.18
C MET A 38 -8.68 -9.23 6.84
N VAL A 39 -8.39 -8.18 6.07
CA VAL A 39 -7.64 -7.02 6.55
C VAL A 39 -8.50 -5.80 6.35
N VAL A 40 -8.58 -4.96 7.39
CA VAL A 40 -9.29 -3.68 7.33
C VAL A 40 -8.26 -2.57 7.30
N VAL A 41 -8.36 -1.70 6.31
CA VAL A 41 -7.49 -0.52 6.19
C VAL A 41 -8.33 0.68 5.81
N SER A 42 -7.84 1.90 6.08
CA SER A 42 -8.50 3.10 5.59
C SER A 42 -8.39 3.17 4.07
N ILE A 43 -9.33 3.89 3.44
CA ILE A 43 -9.29 4.09 1.99
C ILE A 43 -8.00 4.79 1.59
N GLU A 44 -7.55 5.77 2.39
CA GLU A 44 -6.30 6.49 2.13
C GLU A 44 -5.10 5.54 2.11
N GLU A 45 -5.03 4.63 3.08
CA GLU A 45 -3.94 3.65 3.15
C GLU A 45 -4.02 2.65 2.00
N TYR A 46 -5.22 2.22 1.64
CA TYR A 46 -5.42 1.34 0.50
C TYR A 46 -4.94 1.99 -0.80
N GLU A 47 -5.32 3.25 -1.03
CA GLU A 47 -4.90 3.99 -2.21
C GLU A 47 -3.39 4.20 -2.24
N ARG A 48 -2.79 4.47 -1.09
CA ARG A 48 -1.34 4.59 -0.98
C ARG A 48 -0.64 3.30 -1.38
N GLN A 49 -1.14 2.16 -0.90
CA GLN A 49 -0.57 0.86 -1.24
C GLN A 49 -0.72 0.56 -2.73
N GLN A 50 -1.85 0.90 -3.33
CA GLN A 50 -2.05 0.72 -4.76
C GLN A 50 -1.09 1.58 -5.58
N ALA A 51 -0.85 2.82 -5.16
CA ALA A 51 0.11 3.70 -5.82
C ALA A 51 1.53 3.12 -5.75
N LEU A 52 1.91 2.53 -4.63
CA LEU A 52 3.23 1.89 -4.48
C LEU A 52 3.36 0.66 -5.37
N ILE A 53 2.31 -0.14 -5.48
CA ILE A 53 2.31 -1.30 -6.38
C ILE A 53 2.50 -0.85 -7.83
N ASP A 54 1.79 0.19 -8.25
CA ASP A 54 1.93 0.75 -9.60
C ASP A 54 3.34 1.29 -9.84
N LEU A 55 3.92 1.95 -8.83
CA LEU A 55 5.28 2.46 -8.90
C LEU A 55 6.29 1.33 -9.11
N TYR A 56 6.18 0.27 -8.33
CA TYR A 56 7.08 -0.88 -8.47
C TYR A 56 6.92 -1.57 -9.81
N ALA A 57 5.70 -1.68 -10.32
CA ALA A 57 5.45 -2.24 -11.64
C ALA A 57 6.13 -1.43 -12.75
N LYS A 58 6.08 -0.10 -12.64
CA LYS A 58 6.74 0.79 -13.61
C LYS A 58 8.26 0.70 -13.52
N LEU A 59 8.80 0.57 -12.31
CA LEU A 59 10.24 0.38 -12.13
C LEU A 59 10.71 -0.95 -12.72
N ALA A 60 9.94 -2.01 -12.54
CA ALA A 60 10.27 -3.31 -13.11
C ALA A 60 10.27 -3.24 -14.64
N ALA A 61 9.30 -2.54 -15.24
CA ALA A 61 9.26 -2.33 -16.69
C ALA A 61 10.47 -1.55 -17.18
N ALA A 62 10.89 -0.51 -16.44
CA ALA A 62 12.06 0.29 -16.78
C ALA A 62 13.34 -0.56 -16.70
N GLU A 63 13.46 -1.43 -15.70
CA GLU A 63 14.60 -2.35 -15.59
C GLU A 63 14.64 -3.30 -16.78
N GLN A 64 13.50 -3.81 -17.23
CA GLN A 64 13.44 -4.68 -18.41
C GLN A 64 13.87 -3.95 -19.68
N GLU A 65 13.48 -2.69 -19.84
CA GLU A 65 13.91 -1.88 -20.97
C GLU A 65 15.43 -1.71 -20.99
N ILE A 66 16.04 -1.48 -19.83
CA ILE A 66 17.49 -1.39 -19.72
C ILE A 66 18.14 -2.72 -20.10
N ALA A 67 17.59 -3.84 -19.60
CA ALA A 67 18.10 -5.18 -19.91
C ALA A 67 18.01 -5.50 -21.39
N THR A 68 17.04 -4.90 -22.11
CA THR A 68 16.87 -5.09 -23.55
C THR A 68 17.63 -4.07 -24.39
N GLY A 69 18.46 -3.20 -23.76
CA GLY A 69 19.31 -2.27 -24.45
C GLY A 69 18.85 -0.81 -24.47
N ALA A 70 17.87 -0.44 -23.67
CA ALA A 70 17.46 0.93 -23.54
C ALA A 70 18.58 1.81 -22.95
N GLU A 71 18.60 3.10 -23.30
CA GLU A 71 19.62 4.00 -22.81
C GLU A 71 19.46 4.29 -21.32
N GLY A 72 20.58 4.35 -20.59
CA GLY A 72 20.58 4.57 -19.14
C GLY A 72 19.98 5.90 -18.74
N LYS A 73 20.12 6.94 -19.55
CA LYS A 73 19.53 8.25 -19.23
C LYS A 73 18.02 8.22 -19.25
N ASP A 74 17.40 7.36 -20.06
CA ASP A 74 15.95 7.17 -20.06
C ASP A 74 15.48 6.59 -18.73
N PHE A 75 16.25 5.63 -18.21
CA PHE A 75 15.99 5.05 -16.89
C PHE A 75 16.06 6.11 -15.79
N LEU A 76 17.09 6.96 -15.82
CA LEU A 76 17.25 8.00 -14.81
C LEU A 76 16.09 9.02 -14.88
N ALA A 77 15.62 9.37 -16.07
CA ALA A 77 14.49 10.25 -16.23
C ALA A 77 13.22 9.63 -15.67
N VAL A 78 12.96 8.35 -15.95
CA VAL A 78 11.80 7.62 -15.43
C VAL A 78 11.86 7.54 -13.91
N ALA A 79 13.01 7.18 -13.36
CA ALA A 79 13.19 7.08 -11.92
C ALA A 79 12.94 8.41 -11.22
N HIS A 80 13.41 9.50 -11.80
CA HIS A 80 13.19 10.85 -11.26
C HIS A 80 11.71 11.22 -11.27
N GLN A 81 11.01 10.98 -12.37
CA GLN A 81 9.59 11.25 -12.48
C GLN A 81 8.77 10.46 -11.48
N LEU A 82 9.09 9.19 -11.27
CA LEU A 82 8.41 8.33 -10.31
C LEU A 82 8.63 8.82 -8.89
N ARG A 83 9.85 9.25 -8.58
CA ARG A 83 10.18 9.78 -7.27
C ARG A 83 9.41 11.05 -6.96
N GLU A 84 9.31 11.97 -7.93
CA GLU A 84 8.52 13.19 -7.78
C GLU A 84 7.03 12.88 -7.58
N ARG A 85 6.51 11.88 -8.30
CA ARG A 85 5.12 11.48 -8.17
C ARG A 85 4.81 10.94 -6.77
N VAL A 86 5.72 10.16 -6.19
CA VAL A 86 5.57 9.64 -4.84
C VAL A 86 5.56 10.80 -3.83
N HIS A 87 6.47 11.75 -3.95
CA HIS A 87 6.49 12.94 -3.09
C HIS A 87 5.24 13.79 -3.28
N GLY A 88 4.79 13.96 -4.53
CA GLY A 88 3.58 14.72 -4.84
C GLY A 88 2.31 14.08 -4.27
N ALA A 89 2.32 12.78 -4.03
CA ALA A 89 1.19 12.06 -3.43
C ALA A 89 1.15 12.20 -1.90
N GLY A 90 2.10 12.91 -1.29
CA GLY A 90 2.13 13.13 0.16
C GLY A 90 2.61 11.94 0.97
N LEU A 91 3.35 11.08 0.36
CA LEU A 91 3.89 9.89 1.01
C LEU A 91 5.22 10.16 1.69
#